data_563fc88562ec4844743fd275f4dd7a25
#
_entry.id   563fc88562ec4844743fd275f4dd7a25
#
_cell.length_a   1.000
_cell.length_b   1.000
_cell.length_c   1.000
_cell.angle_alpha   90.00
_cell.angle_beta   90.00
_cell.angle_gamma   90.00
#
_symmetry.space_group_name_H-M   'P 1'
#
loop_
_entity.id
_entity.type
_entity.pdbx_description
1 polymer ?
#
loop_
_entity_poly.entity_id
_entity_poly.type
_entity_poly.pdbx_seq_one_letter_code
_entity_poly.pdbx_strand_id
1 'polypeptide(L)'
;MLLALALCVPLEGLASSRPVEVHQLLALPQPETPIAALTLDACGGGYDAKLIGFLIEERIPATVFATRKWIERNAEGMAMLRSHPELFDIEDHGANHVPAVIGPGRRVYGITGNPDVAHLESEVRDGAAAVEAATGNAPRWYRGATAEYDPRALRAIMAMGYKVAGFSINADAGATLRRDTIVARLDAVRPGDIIIAHMNKPESDTAEGLASGLKSLRMRGFRFVTLREMDVRPALAFHPSRI
;
A
#
# COMPACT_ATOMS: atom_id res chain seq x y z
N MET A 1 14.53 -55.16 -29.75
CA MET A 1 13.55 -54.11 -29.95
C MET A 1 13.17 -53.56 -28.57
N LEU A 2 13.82 -52.47 -28.17
CA LEU A 2 13.44 -51.75 -26.91
C LEU A 2 12.43 -50.67 -27.27
N LEU A 3 11.23 -50.79 -26.71
CA LEU A 3 10.18 -49.74 -26.80
C LEU A 3 10.50 -48.66 -25.76
N ALA A 4 10.86 -47.46 -26.20
CA ALA A 4 10.99 -46.30 -25.34
C ALA A 4 9.58 -45.72 -25.07
N LEU A 5 9.10 -45.86 -23.83
CA LEU A 5 7.89 -45.20 -23.36
C LEU A 5 8.23 -43.74 -23.08
N ALA A 6 7.79 -42.84 -23.95
CA ALA A 6 7.82 -41.39 -23.69
C ALA A 6 6.77 -41.05 -22.63
N LEU A 7 7.18 -40.74 -21.41
CA LEU A 7 6.32 -40.10 -20.41
C LEU A 7 5.96 -38.67 -20.89
N CYS A 8 4.77 -38.52 -21.40
CA CYS A 8 4.14 -37.20 -21.58
C CYS A 8 3.75 -36.66 -20.20
N VAL A 9 4.60 -35.82 -19.58
CA VAL A 9 4.23 -35.04 -18.41
C VAL A 9 3.26 -33.98 -18.91
N PRO A 10 1.99 -33.94 -18.43
CA PRO A 10 1.10 -32.86 -18.78
C PRO A 10 1.70 -31.54 -18.27
N LEU A 11 1.91 -30.56 -19.17
CA LEU A 11 2.10 -29.17 -18.80
C LEU A 11 0.81 -28.77 -18.08
N GLU A 12 0.81 -28.81 -16.75
CA GLU A 12 -0.25 -28.17 -15.98
C GLU A 12 -0.26 -26.71 -16.38
N GLY A 13 -1.26 -26.35 -17.17
CA GLY A 13 -1.52 -24.97 -17.57
C GLY A 13 -1.60 -24.14 -16.29
N LEU A 14 -0.72 -23.16 -16.17
CA LEU A 14 -0.77 -22.13 -15.15
C LEU A 14 -2.12 -21.42 -15.31
N ALA A 15 -3.12 -21.95 -14.63
CA ALA A 15 -4.42 -21.28 -14.53
C ALA A 15 -4.13 -19.88 -13.99
N SER A 16 -4.47 -18.87 -14.76
CA SER A 16 -4.35 -17.46 -14.37
C SER A 16 -5.19 -17.25 -13.13
N SER A 17 -4.57 -17.35 -11.95
CA SER A 17 -5.24 -17.07 -10.69
C SER A 17 -5.70 -15.60 -10.70
N ARG A 18 -6.92 -15.38 -10.17
CA ARG A 18 -7.39 -14.00 -9.98
C ARG A 18 -6.42 -13.26 -9.06
N PRO A 19 -6.16 -11.97 -9.31
CA PRO A 19 -5.43 -11.14 -8.36
C PRO A 19 -6.14 -11.13 -7.01
N VAL A 20 -5.36 -11.01 -5.94
CA VAL A 20 -5.87 -10.96 -4.57
C VAL A 20 -5.29 -9.77 -3.84
N GLU A 21 -6.09 -9.17 -2.98
CA GLU A 21 -5.60 -8.20 -2.00
C GLU A 21 -4.85 -8.91 -0.86
N VAL A 22 -3.80 -8.27 -0.37
CA VAL A 22 -3.07 -8.75 0.81
C VAL A 22 -3.66 -8.12 2.05
N HIS A 23 -4.38 -8.92 2.85
CA HIS A 23 -4.97 -8.45 4.10
C HIS A 23 -4.05 -8.71 5.28
N GLN A 24 -3.70 -7.64 6.00
CA GLN A 24 -2.74 -7.66 7.10
C GLN A 24 -3.24 -6.83 8.28
N LEU A 25 -2.76 -7.21 9.47
CA LEU A 25 -2.95 -6.52 10.73
C LEU A 25 -1.58 -6.30 11.40
N LEU A 26 -1.48 -5.30 12.26
CA LEU A 26 -0.35 -5.15 13.17
C LEU A 26 -0.29 -6.33 14.14
N ALA A 27 0.91 -6.80 14.45
CA ALA A 27 1.14 -7.79 15.50
C ALA A 27 1.21 -7.08 16.85
N LEU A 28 0.06 -6.83 17.47
CA LEU A 28 -0.02 -6.12 18.73
C LEU A 28 0.52 -6.99 19.88
N PRO A 29 1.27 -6.42 20.83
CA PRO A 29 1.71 -7.13 22.03
C PRO A 29 0.52 -7.56 22.93
N GLN A 30 -0.56 -6.76 22.93
CA GLN A 30 -1.84 -7.06 23.57
C GLN A 30 -2.97 -6.74 22.58
N PRO A 31 -3.91 -7.68 22.32
CA PRO A 31 -4.93 -7.52 21.27
C PRO A 31 -5.80 -6.27 21.41
N GLU A 32 -6.04 -5.81 22.65
CA GLU A 32 -6.93 -4.67 22.93
C GLU A 32 -6.19 -3.31 22.94
N THR A 33 -4.87 -3.28 22.76
CA THR A 33 -4.13 -2.01 22.71
C THR A 33 -4.62 -1.17 21.55
N PRO A 34 -5.15 0.04 21.74
CA PRO A 34 -5.74 0.85 20.67
C PRO A 34 -4.66 1.48 19.80
N ILE A 35 -4.02 0.66 18.99
CA ILE A 35 -2.99 1.05 18.01
C ILE A 35 -3.50 0.70 16.62
N ALA A 36 -3.32 1.61 15.68
CA ALA A 36 -3.56 1.40 14.26
C ALA A 36 -2.42 2.00 13.43
N ALA A 37 -2.20 1.51 12.21
CA ALA A 37 -1.29 2.14 11.27
C ALA A 37 -2.08 2.91 10.21
N LEU A 38 -1.68 4.16 9.95
CA LEU A 38 -2.13 4.90 8.77
C LEU A 38 -1.10 4.69 7.66
N THR A 39 -1.58 4.30 6.48
CA THR A 39 -0.75 4.19 5.27
C THR A 39 -1.37 5.01 4.16
N LEU A 40 -0.55 5.76 3.42
CA LEU A 40 -0.97 6.68 2.38
C LEU A 40 -0.29 6.34 1.06
N ASP A 41 -1.09 6.13 0.01
CA ASP A 41 -0.56 5.90 -1.33
C ASP A 41 -0.44 7.23 -2.08
N ALA A 42 0.75 7.50 -2.61
CA ALA A 42 1.09 8.63 -3.46
C ALA A 42 1.36 8.13 -4.89
N CYS A 43 0.27 7.85 -5.63
CA CYS A 43 0.30 7.12 -6.91
C CYS A 43 0.98 7.91 -8.05
N GLY A 44 0.49 9.10 -8.38
CA GLY A 44 1.05 9.86 -9.51
C GLY A 44 0.34 11.19 -9.78
N GLY A 45 -0.58 11.57 -8.90
CA GLY A 45 -1.32 12.84 -8.96
C GLY A 45 -0.58 14.00 -8.29
N GLY A 46 -1.33 14.85 -7.59
CA GLY A 46 -0.80 16.01 -6.87
C GLY A 46 -0.30 15.68 -5.47
N TYR A 47 -0.03 16.73 -4.73
CA TYR A 47 0.32 16.70 -3.31
C TYR A 47 -0.82 17.31 -2.49
N ASP A 48 -1.35 16.55 -1.54
CA ASP A 48 -2.42 17.05 -0.66
C ASP A 48 -1.81 17.73 0.58
N ALA A 49 -1.54 19.03 0.44
CA ALA A 49 -0.98 19.85 1.51
C ALA A 49 -1.91 19.97 2.73
N LYS A 50 -3.25 19.89 2.53
CA LYS A 50 -4.21 19.93 3.63
C LYS A 50 -4.11 18.68 4.50
N LEU A 51 -4.08 17.51 3.85
CA LEU A 51 -3.93 16.23 4.56
C LEU A 51 -2.60 16.17 5.32
N ILE A 52 -1.50 16.47 4.66
CA ILE A 52 -0.17 16.36 5.29
C ILE A 52 -0.02 17.42 6.39
N GLY A 53 -0.48 18.67 6.17
CA GLY A 53 -0.50 19.71 7.21
C GLY A 53 -1.29 19.27 8.45
N PHE A 54 -2.46 18.67 8.26
CA PHE A 54 -3.25 18.11 9.36
C PHE A 54 -2.51 17.02 10.13
N LEU A 55 -1.85 16.07 9.43
CA LEU A 55 -1.10 15.00 10.10
C LEU A 55 0.08 15.53 10.91
N ILE A 56 0.76 16.57 10.41
CA ILE A 56 1.85 17.25 11.12
C ILE A 56 1.31 17.95 12.38
N GLU A 57 0.25 18.77 12.24
CA GLU A 57 -0.37 19.49 13.34
C GLU A 57 -0.81 18.55 14.47
N GLU A 58 -1.48 17.47 14.11
CA GLU A 58 -1.98 16.47 15.06
C GLU A 58 -0.91 15.44 15.47
N ARG A 59 0.32 15.51 14.94
CA ARG A 59 1.41 14.57 15.18
C ARG A 59 1.00 13.12 14.94
N ILE A 60 0.30 12.86 13.83
CA ILE A 60 -0.13 11.51 13.43
C ILE A 60 0.89 10.93 12.46
N PRO A 61 1.63 9.87 12.84
CA PRO A 61 2.57 9.22 11.95
C PRO A 61 1.85 8.42 10.85
N ALA A 62 2.48 8.32 9.68
CA ALA A 62 2.00 7.55 8.55
C ALA A 62 3.16 6.92 7.76
N THR A 63 2.92 5.72 7.20
CA THR A 63 3.78 5.17 6.17
C THR A 63 3.28 5.63 4.80
N VAL A 64 4.13 6.29 4.02
CA VAL A 64 3.80 6.81 2.70
C VAL A 64 4.41 5.91 1.63
N PHE A 65 3.58 5.31 0.79
CA PHE A 65 4.01 4.56 -0.37
C PHE A 65 4.04 5.49 -1.59
N ALA A 66 5.24 5.88 -2.02
CA ALA A 66 5.42 6.85 -3.09
C ALA A 66 5.94 6.21 -4.37
N THR A 67 5.32 6.53 -5.51
CA THR A 67 5.87 6.16 -6.82
C THR A 67 7.00 7.11 -7.22
N ARG A 68 7.94 6.62 -8.06
CA ARG A 68 8.93 7.50 -8.68
C ARG A 68 8.25 8.69 -9.39
N LYS A 69 7.18 8.45 -10.14
CA LYS A 69 6.41 9.50 -10.83
C LYS A 69 5.91 10.59 -9.88
N TRP A 70 5.42 10.20 -8.69
CA TRP A 70 4.94 11.16 -7.72
C TRP A 70 6.08 11.96 -7.11
N ILE A 71 7.19 11.28 -6.75
CA ILE A 71 8.40 11.90 -6.20
C ILE A 71 8.96 12.97 -7.16
N GLU A 72 9.12 12.63 -8.44
CA GLU A 72 9.63 13.54 -9.48
C GLU A 72 8.73 14.74 -9.71
N ARG A 73 7.41 14.56 -9.60
CA ARG A 73 6.42 15.61 -9.86
C ARG A 73 6.20 16.55 -8.67
N ASN A 74 6.34 16.04 -7.45
CA ASN A 74 5.92 16.73 -6.23
C ASN A 74 7.12 17.01 -5.29
N ALA A 75 8.12 17.74 -5.79
CA ALA A 75 9.33 18.07 -5.03
C ALA A 75 9.03 18.78 -3.70
N GLU A 76 8.03 19.67 -3.68
CA GLU A 76 7.57 20.36 -2.46
C GLU A 76 6.98 19.36 -1.45
N GLY A 77 6.10 18.46 -1.90
CA GLY A 77 5.53 17.40 -1.06
C GLY A 77 6.60 16.49 -0.49
N MET A 78 7.59 16.08 -1.30
CA MET A 78 8.74 15.29 -0.81
C MET A 78 9.57 16.06 0.21
N ALA A 79 9.82 17.36 0.01
CA ALA A 79 10.55 18.19 0.96
C ALA A 79 9.80 18.27 2.30
N MET A 80 8.47 18.43 2.26
CA MET A 80 7.63 18.46 3.46
C MET A 80 7.69 17.12 4.22
N LEU A 81 7.51 15.98 3.55
CA LEU A 81 7.59 14.66 4.19
C LEU A 81 8.98 14.43 4.82
N ARG A 82 10.05 14.78 4.11
CA ARG A 82 11.44 14.64 4.61
C ARG A 82 11.77 15.55 5.79
N SER A 83 11.08 16.68 5.93
CA SER A 83 11.30 17.58 7.07
C SER A 83 10.70 17.07 8.37
N HIS A 84 9.89 16.00 8.32
CA HIS A 84 9.25 15.35 9.47
C HIS A 84 9.51 13.83 9.50
N PRO A 85 10.78 13.39 9.57
CA PRO A 85 11.13 11.96 9.50
C PRO A 85 10.63 11.16 10.72
N GLU A 86 10.28 11.84 11.80
CA GLU A 86 9.65 11.25 12.98
C GLU A 86 8.17 10.92 12.77
N LEU A 87 7.53 11.49 11.73
CA LEU A 87 6.13 11.24 11.40
C LEU A 87 5.97 10.38 10.13
N PHE A 88 6.85 10.57 9.14
CA PHE A 88 6.67 9.94 7.85
C PHE A 88 7.76 8.93 7.53
N ASP A 89 7.34 7.68 7.34
CA ASP A 89 8.16 6.60 6.81
C ASP A 89 7.83 6.41 5.33
N ILE A 90 8.81 6.65 4.42
CA ILE A 90 8.56 6.66 2.98
C ILE A 90 9.03 5.34 2.39
N GLU A 91 8.11 4.64 1.73
CA GLU A 91 8.28 3.29 1.22
C GLU A 91 7.90 3.23 -0.28
N ASP A 92 8.15 2.09 -0.93
CA ASP A 92 8.06 1.94 -2.38
C ASP A 92 6.63 1.63 -2.87
N HIS A 93 6.14 2.42 -3.84
CA HIS A 93 4.89 2.19 -4.59
C HIS A 93 5.11 1.88 -6.08
N GLY A 94 6.34 1.50 -6.45
CA GLY A 94 6.78 1.28 -7.82
C GLY A 94 7.21 2.56 -8.55
N ALA A 95 7.69 2.37 -9.77
CA ALA A 95 8.15 3.49 -10.57
C ALA A 95 7.00 4.20 -11.29
N ASN A 96 6.13 3.44 -11.95
CA ASN A 96 5.14 3.92 -12.92
C ASN A 96 3.69 3.67 -12.51
N HIS A 97 3.46 3.13 -11.30
CA HIS A 97 2.14 2.71 -10.83
C HIS A 97 1.54 1.58 -11.68
N VAL A 98 2.34 0.53 -11.93
CA VAL A 98 1.93 -0.66 -12.67
C VAL A 98 1.45 -1.74 -11.69
N PRO A 99 0.21 -2.30 -11.85
CA PRO A 99 -0.27 -3.37 -10.97
C PRO A 99 0.65 -4.60 -10.94
N ALA A 100 0.80 -5.17 -9.76
CA ALA A 100 1.66 -6.34 -9.52
C ALA A 100 1.01 -7.64 -9.99
N VAL A 101 0.61 -7.69 -11.26
CA VAL A 101 0.11 -8.87 -11.97
C VAL A 101 0.97 -9.12 -13.20
N ILE A 102 1.27 -10.40 -13.50
CA ILE A 102 2.22 -10.79 -14.54
C ILE A 102 1.51 -11.56 -15.65
N GLY A 103 1.73 -11.14 -16.88
CA GLY A 103 1.27 -11.81 -18.09
C GLY A 103 0.78 -10.83 -19.15
N PRO A 104 0.91 -11.20 -20.45
CA PRO A 104 0.49 -10.35 -21.56
C PRO A 104 -0.98 -9.93 -21.43
N GLY A 105 -1.24 -8.62 -21.51
CA GLY A 105 -2.60 -8.06 -21.53
C GLY A 105 -3.38 -8.15 -20.21
N ARG A 106 -2.78 -8.64 -19.12
CA ARG A 106 -3.45 -8.66 -17.80
C ARG A 106 -3.70 -7.24 -17.31
N ARG A 107 -4.86 -7.05 -16.69
CA ARG A 107 -5.28 -5.75 -16.15
C ARG A 107 -5.92 -5.89 -14.79
N VAL A 108 -5.78 -4.83 -13.98
CA VAL A 108 -6.50 -4.62 -12.72
C VAL A 108 -7.13 -3.23 -12.78
N TYR A 109 -8.43 -3.13 -12.57
CA TYR A 109 -9.21 -1.88 -12.69
C TYR A 109 -8.90 -1.09 -13.99
N GLY A 110 -8.72 -1.81 -15.11
CA GLY A 110 -8.39 -1.18 -16.40
C GLY A 110 -6.94 -0.77 -16.59
N ILE A 111 -6.07 -0.85 -15.56
CA ILE A 111 -4.65 -0.57 -15.64
C ILE A 111 -3.90 -1.82 -16.09
N THR A 112 -3.05 -1.69 -17.11
CA THR A 112 -2.25 -2.81 -17.63
C THR A 112 -1.14 -3.17 -16.64
N GLY A 113 -1.02 -4.47 -16.32
CA GLY A 113 0.02 -5.03 -15.47
C GLY A 113 1.34 -5.28 -16.21
N ASN A 114 2.21 -6.05 -15.59
CA ASN A 114 3.54 -6.36 -16.13
C ASN A 114 3.45 -7.52 -17.15
N PRO A 115 4.10 -7.41 -18.32
CA PRO A 115 4.09 -8.49 -19.30
C PRO A 115 4.82 -9.74 -18.82
N ASP A 116 5.86 -9.57 -18.00
CA ASP A 116 6.70 -10.63 -17.44
C ASP A 116 7.30 -10.23 -16.08
N VAL A 117 8.08 -11.14 -15.49
CA VAL A 117 8.73 -10.93 -14.18
C VAL A 117 9.77 -9.81 -14.24
N ALA A 118 10.54 -9.72 -15.33
CA ALA A 118 11.60 -8.74 -15.44
C ALA A 118 11.06 -7.30 -15.43
N HIS A 119 9.90 -7.05 -16.06
CA HIS A 119 9.22 -5.75 -16.01
C HIS A 119 8.70 -5.44 -14.60
N LEU A 120 8.14 -6.43 -13.89
CA LEU A 120 7.75 -6.25 -12.49
C LEU A 120 8.98 -5.90 -11.62
N GLU A 121 10.09 -6.62 -11.80
CA GLU A 121 11.31 -6.34 -11.05
C GLU A 121 11.87 -4.94 -11.33
N SER A 122 11.81 -4.47 -12.59
CA SER A 122 12.19 -3.10 -12.92
C SER A 122 11.25 -2.08 -12.26
N GLU A 123 9.93 -2.32 -12.30
CA GLU A 123 8.94 -1.42 -11.67
C GLU A 123 9.22 -1.25 -10.17
N VAL A 124 9.54 -2.35 -9.47
CA VAL A 124 9.87 -2.32 -8.03
C VAL A 124 11.23 -1.66 -7.80
N ARG A 125 12.31 -2.09 -8.50
CA ARG A 125 13.65 -1.55 -8.27
C ARG A 125 13.79 -0.07 -8.60
N ASP A 126 13.16 0.37 -9.68
CA ASP A 126 13.22 1.78 -10.09
C ASP A 126 12.42 2.67 -9.13
N GLY A 127 11.31 2.16 -8.56
CA GLY A 127 10.58 2.83 -7.50
C GLY A 127 11.42 2.94 -6.23
N ALA A 128 11.99 1.83 -5.79
CA ALA A 128 12.85 1.78 -4.62
C ALA A 128 14.07 2.70 -4.73
N ALA A 129 14.73 2.71 -5.88
CA ALA A 129 15.86 3.61 -6.14
C ALA A 129 15.46 5.10 -6.06
N ALA A 130 14.25 5.45 -6.52
CA ALA A 130 13.75 6.82 -6.41
C ALA A 130 13.45 7.21 -4.96
N VAL A 131 12.88 6.30 -4.15
CA VAL A 131 12.68 6.51 -2.71
C VAL A 131 14.02 6.70 -2.01
N GLU A 132 15.00 5.82 -2.25
CA GLU A 132 16.33 5.91 -1.64
C GLU A 132 17.04 7.20 -2.04
N ALA A 133 17.02 7.58 -3.31
CA ALA A 133 17.59 8.84 -3.78
C ALA A 133 16.94 10.07 -3.15
N ALA A 134 15.61 10.02 -2.92
CA ALA A 134 14.88 11.13 -2.34
C ALA A 134 15.03 11.23 -0.81
N THR A 135 15.21 10.12 -0.10
CA THR A 135 15.18 10.07 1.37
C THR A 135 16.52 9.78 2.02
N GLY A 136 17.46 9.17 1.28
CA GLY A 136 18.71 8.60 1.82
C GLY A 136 18.52 7.24 2.51
N ASN A 137 17.30 6.67 2.49
CA ASN A 137 16.97 5.38 3.10
C ASN A 137 16.38 4.42 2.08
N ALA A 138 16.91 3.21 2.02
CA ALA A 138 16.35 2.16 1.17
C ALA A 138 14.99 1.70 1.75
N PRO A 139 13.93 1.61 0.91
CA PRO A 139 12.64 1.12 1.34
C PRO A 139 12.71 -0.37 1.69
N ARG A 140 11.89 -0.79 2.65
CA ARG A 140 11.78 -2.19 3.09
C ARG A 140 10.46 -2.81 2.69
N TRP A 141 9.45 -1.96 2.45
CA TRP A 141 8.12 -2.34 2.07
C TRP A 141 7.83 -1.93 0.63
N TYR A 142 7.07 -2.79 -0.03
CA TYR A 142 6.50 -2.49 -1.34
C TYR A 142 4.98 -2.62 -1.29
N ARG A 143 4.26 -1.64 -1.81
CA ARG A 143 2.85 -1.73 -2.12
C ARG A 143 2.66 -1.55 -3.62
N GLY A 144 2.18 -2.58 -4.31
CA GLY A 144 1.88 -2.50 -5.74
C GLY A 144 0.68 -1.60 -6.01
N ALA A 145 0.65 -0.98 -7.18
CA ALA A 145 -0.53 -0.26 -7.65
C ALA A 145 -1.78 -1.14 -7.53
N THR A 146 -2.90 -0.55 -7.11
CA THR A 146 -4.18 -1.21 -6.84
C THR A 146 -4.21 -2.13 -5.61
N ALA A 147 -3.08 -2.37 -4.95
CA ALA A 147 -2.90 -3.32 -3.83
C ALA A 147 -3.38 -4.75 -4.15
N GLU A 148 -3.54 -5.09 -5.43
CA GLU A 148 -3.86 -6.43 -5.90
C GLU A 148 -2.64 -7.10 -6.54
N TYR A 149 -2.48 -8.38 -6.26
CA TYR A 149 -1.31 -9.16 -6.66
C TYR A 149 -1.70 -10.51 -7.23
N ASP A 150 -0.97 -11.01 -8.21
CA ASP A 150 -0.98 -12.44 -8.46
C ASP A 150 0.09 -13.17 -7.62
N PRO A 151 -0.07 -14.50 -7.38
CA PRO A 151 0.86 -15.24 -6.54
C PRO A 151 2.29 -15.29 -7.08
N ARG A 152 2.48 -15.15 -8.39
CA ARG A 152 3.81 -15.10 -9.02
C ARG A 152 4.48 -13.77 -8.74
N ALA A 153 3.73 -12.67 -8.82
CA ALA A 153 4.21 -11.33 -8.46
C ALA A 153 4.61 -11.27 -6.99
N LEU A 154 3.78 -11.77 -6.07
CA LEU A 154 4.12 -11.83 -4.65
C LEU A 154 5.45 -12.54 -4.39
N ARG A 155 5.64 -13.72 -4.98
CA ARG A 155 6.90 -14.47 -4.84
C ARG A 155 8.11 -13.70 -5.38
N ALA A 156 7.97 -13.04 -6.54
CA ALA A 156 9.05 -12.27 -7.14
C ALA A 156 9.44 -11.07 -6.25
N ILE A 157 8.46 -10.31 -5.75
CA ILE A 157 8.70 -9.16 -4.85
C ILE A 157 9.39 -9.62 -3.55
N MET A 158 8.91 -10.70 -2.93
CA MET A 158 9.52 -11.24 -1.72
C MET A 158 10.94 -11.80 -1.97
N ALA A 159 11.19 -12.40 -3.13
CA ALA A 159 12.52 -12.86 -3.53
C ALA A 159 13.53 -11.73 -3.72
N MET A 160 13.07 -10.52 -4.05
CA MET A 160 13.91 -9.31 -4.08
C MET A 160 14.20 -8.73 -2.67
N GLY A 161 13.63 -9.32 -1.61
CA GLY A 161 13.84 -8.91 -0.22
C GLY A 161 12.83 -7.91 0.33
N TYR A 162 11.81 -7.53 -0.44
CA TYR A 162 10.78 -6.60 0.04
C TYR A 162 9.68 -7.32 0.82
N LYS A 163 9.20 -6.65 1.87
CA LYS A 163 7.93 -7.00 2.51
C LYS A 163 6.79 -6.41 1.69
N VAL A 164 5.74 -7.20 1.44
CA VAL A 164 4.53 -6.68 0.75
C VAL A 164 3.59 -6.06 1.77
N ALA A 165 3.24 -4.79 1.56
CA ALA A 165 2.33 -4.07 2.44
C ALA A 165 0.87 -4.30 2.03
N GLY A 166 0.11 -4.92 2.93
CA GLY A 166 -1.33 -5.06 2.87
C GLY A 166 -2.05 -4.03 3.73
N PHE A 167 -3.34 -4.25 3.91
CA PHE A 167 -4.21 -3.42 4.77
C PHE A 167 -5.38 -4.26 5.32
N SER A 168 -6.17 -3.67 6.21
CA SER A 168 -7.42 -4.26 6.72
C SER A 168 -8.61 -3.31 6.59
N ILE A 169 -8.37 -2.00 6.47
CA ILE A 169 -9.39 -0.96 6.26
C ILE A 169 -9.01 -0.17 5.01
N ASN A 170 -9.89 -0.18 3.99
CA ASN A 170 -9.79 0.71 2.85
C ASN A 170 -10.62 1.97 3.12
N ALA A 171 -9.98 3.05 3.52
CA ALA A 171 -10.69 4.23 3.99
C ALA A 171 -11.36 5.02 2.86
N ASP A 172 -10.72 5.18 1.70
CA ASP A 172 -11.15 6.13 0.67
C ASP A 172 -11.37 5.54 -0.74
N ALA A 173 -11.15 4.22 -0.92
CA ALA A 173 -11.29 3.50 -2.19
C ALA A 173 -10.61 4.21 -3.39
N GLY A 174 -9.32 4.55 -3.23
CA GLY A 174 -8.58 5.25 -4.29
C GLY A 174 -8.91 6.75 -4.39
N ALA A 175 -9.25 7.38 -3.27
CA ALA A 175 -9.71 8.77 -3.19
C ALA A 175 -10.96 9.02 -4.07
N THR A 176 -11.94 8.13 -3.99
CA THR A 176 -13.21 8.23 -4.72
C THR A 176 -14.42 8.36 -3.83
N LEU A 177 -14.26 8.12 -2.52
CA LEU A 177 -15.37 8.17 -1.57
C LEU A 177 -15.63 9.58 -1.07
N ARG A 178 -16.90 9.80 -0.69
CA ARG A 178 -17.33 11.01 -0.01
C ARG A 178 -16.87 11.01 1.44
N ARG A 179 -16.64 12.21 1.99
CA ARG A 179 -16.22 12.45 3.36
C ARG A 179 -16.94 11.56 4.39
N ASP A 180 -18.28 11.55 4.37
CA ASP A 180 -19.06 10.84 5.39
C ASP A 180 -18.86 9.31 5.29
N THR A 181 -18.64 8.77 4.10
CA THR A 181 -18.30 7.35 3.91
C THR A 181 -16.93 7.03 4.47
N ILE A 182 -15.94 7.91 4.26
CA ILE A 182 -14.60 7.77 4.84
C ILE A 182 -14.68 7.76 6.37
N VAL A 183 -15.42 8.71 6.96
CA VAL A 183 -15.65 8.76 8.42
C VAL A 183 -16.26 7.45 8.92
N ALA A 184 -17.33 6.96 8.28
CA ALA A 184 -17.99 5.72 8.68
C ALA A 184 -17.04 4.49 8.61
N ARG A 185 -16.15 4.44 7.61
CA ARG A 185 -15.13 3.37 7.53
C ARG A 185 -14.10 3.48 8.64
N LEU A 186 -13.69 4.69 9.01
CA LEU A 186 -12.76 4.91 10.12
C LEU A 186 -13.40 4.62 11.49
N ASP A 187 -14.69 4.84 11.65
CA ASP A 187 -15.41 4.45 12.88
C ASP A 187 -15.39 2.93 13.13
N ALA A 188 -15.27 2.12 12.06
CA ALA A 188 -15.15 0.67 12.15
C ALA A 188 -13.73 0.17 12.51
N VAL A 189 -12.74 1.05 12.62
CA VAL A 189 -11.34 0.70 12.95
C VAL A 189 -11.24 0.08 14.35
N ARG A 190 -10.48 -1.01 14.43
CA ARG A 190 -10.20 -1.79 15.64
C ARG A 190 -8.70 -1.81 15.93
N PRO A 191 -8.28 -2.16 17.15
CA PRO A 191 -6.87 -2.37 17.47
C PRO A 191 -6.18 -3.32 16.47
N GLY A 192 -5.03 -2.92 15.96
CA GLY A 192 -4.25 -3.66 14.99
C GLY A 192 -4.59 -3.40 13.53
N ASP A 193 -5.60 -2.60 13.23
CA ASP A 193 -5.93 -2.30 11.83
C ASP A 193 -4.83 -1.49 11.13
N ILE A 194 -4.64 -1.81 9.86
CA ILE A 194 -3.82 -1.06 8.90
C ILE A 194 -4.78 -0.38 7.93
N ILE A 195 -4.77 0.93 7.94
CA ILE A 195 -5.65 1.78 7.13
C ILE A 195 -4.91 2.15 5.84
N ILE A 196 -5.52 1.90 4.67
CA ILE A 196 -5.07 2.45 3.39
C ILE A 196 -5.93 3.65 3.01
N ALA A 197 -5.27 4.73 2.60
CA ALA A 197 -5.87 5.91 1.99
C ALA A 197 -4.89 6.54 0.99
N HIS A 198 -5.27 7.66 0.35
CA HIS A 198 -4.48 8.30 -0.69
C HIS A 198 -4.19 9.76 -0.38
N MET A 199 -3.04 10.26 -0.83
CA MET A 199 -2.64 11.66 -0.67
C MET A 199 -2.33 12.36 -2.00
N ASN A 200 -2.68 11.75 -3.11
CA ASN A 200 -2.32 12.21 -4.46
C ASN A 200 -3.47 12.86 -5.23
N LYS A 201 -4.62 13.09 -4.58
CA LYS A 201 -5.81 13.75 -5.14
C LYS A 201 -6.32 14.83 -4.17
N PRO A 202 -5.68 16.01 -4.13
CA PRO A 202 -6.00 17.08 -3.17
C PRO A 202 -7.40 17.66 -3.35
N GLU A 203 -8.06 17.39 -4.49
CA GLU A 203 -9.43 17.78 -4.80
C GLU A 203 -10.50 16.81 -4.28
N SER A 204 -10.08 15.66 -3.74
CA SER A 204 -11.01 14.64 -3.20
C SER A 204 -11.43 14.97 -1.77
N ASP A 205 -12.45 14.25 -1.29
CA ASP A 205 -12.93 14.37 0.10
C ASP A 205 -12.00 13.63 1.11
N THR A 206 -10.87 13.08 0.67
CA THR A 206 -9.97 12.24 1.51
C THR A 206 -9.43 13.02 2.70
N ALA A 207 -8.91 14.24 2.49
CA ALA A 207 -8.33 15.03 3.57
C ALA A 207 -9.35 15.33 4.68
N GLU A 208 -10.53 15.78 4.32
CA GLU A 208 -11.60 16.12 5.27
C GLU A 208 -12.16 14.88 5.97
N GLY A 209 -12.31 13.77 5.24
CA GLY A 209 -12.77 12.50 5.79
C GLY A 209 -11.78 11.90 6.79
N LEU A 210 -10.49 11.85 6.41
CA LEU A 210 -9.41 11.38 7.30
C LEU A 210 -9.28 12.30 8.51
N ALA A 211 -9.27 13.62 8.35
CA ALA A 211 -9.14 14.54 9.46
C ALA A 211 -10.25 14.33 10.52
N SER A 212 -11.49 14.16 10.06
CA SER A 212 -12.63 13.91 10.97
C SER A 212 -12.53 12.53 11.66
N GLY A 213 -12.29 11.47 10.89
CA GLY A 213 -12.25 10.11 11.43
C GLY A 213 -11.03 9.83 12.30
N LEU A 214 -9.84 10.36 11.95
CA LEU A 214 -8.63 10.19 12.77
C LEU A 214 -8.74 10.95 14.11
N LYS A 215 -9.38 12.13 14.14
CA LYS A 215 -9.70 12.81 15.40
C LYS A 215 -10.64 11.99 16.27
N SER A 216 -11.68 11.38 15.69
CA SER A 216 -12.58 10.46 16.41
C SER A 216 -11.82 9.27 16.98
N LEU A 217 -10.92 8.64 16.20
CA LEU A 217 -10.09 7.53 16.68
C LEU A 217 -9.18 7.96 17.86
N ARG A 218 -8.56 9.13 17.79
CA ARG A 218 -7.75 9.66 18.90
C ARG A 218 -8.58 9.88 20.17
N MET A 219 -9.80 10.42 20.04
CA MET A 219 -10.72 10.56 21.19
C MET A 219 -11.10 9.18 21.80
N ARG A 220 -11.10 8.12 20.99
CA ARG A 220 -11.27 6.73 21.45
C ARG A 220 -9.99 6.12 22.01
N GLY A 221 -8.90 6.90 22.15
CA GLY A 221 -7.63 6.47 22.72
C GLY A 221 -6.67 5.81 21.74
N PHE A 222 -6.94 5.83 20.43
CA PHE A 222 -6.02 5.25 19.46
C PHE A 222 -4.73 6.06 19.33
N ARG A 223 -3.62 5.33 19.29
CA ARG A 223 -2.30 5.79 18.87
C ARG A 223 -1.99 5.26 17.48
N PHE A 224 -1.39 6.10 16.64
CA PHE A 224 -0.96 5.70 15.31
C PHE A 224 0.53 5.38 15.29
N VAL A 225 0.93 4.47 14.40
CA VAL A 225 2.31 4.02 14.19
C VAL A 225 2.59 3.86 12.69
N THR A 226 3.87 3.91 12.33
CA THR A 226 4.31 3.51 10.98
C THR A 226 4.49 1.99 10.91
N LEU A 227 4.55 1.42 9.70
CA LEU A 227 4.85 -0.01 9.50
C LEU A 227 6.30 -0.37 9.90
N ARG A 228 7.17 0.63 10.04
CA ARG A 228 8.55 0.44 10.53
C ARG A 228 8.59 0.07 12.01
N GLU A 229 7.65 0.60 12.79
CA GLU A 229 7.64 0.46 14.25
C GLU A 229 7.03 -0.85 14.74
N MET A 230 6.25 -1.53 13.90
CA MET A 230 5.48 -2.71 14.31
C MET A 230 5.61 -3.83 13.28
N ASP A 231 5.67 -5.08 13.77
CA ASP A 231 5.51 -6.24 12.90
C ASP A 231 4.06 -6.37 12.43
N VAL A 232 3.89 -6.99 11.25
CA VAL A 232 2.57 -7.28 10.68
C VAL A 232 2.36 -8.79 10.58
N ARG A 233 1.09 -9.20 10.59
CA ARG A 233 0.67 -10.59 10.43
C ARG A 233 -0.47 -10.68 9.42
N PRO A 234 -0.68 -11.82 8.76
CA PRO A 234 -1.86 -12.02 7.93
C PRO A 234 -3.15 -11.85 8.74
N ALA A 235 -4.18 -11.27 8.14
CA ALA A 235 -5.51 -11.27 8.72
C ALA A 235 -6.11 -12.68 8.57
N LEU A 236 -6.51 -13.30 9.68
CA LEU A 236 -7.01 -14.69 9.70
C LEU A 236 -8.39 -14.85 9.07
N ALA A 237 -9.19 -13.79 8.95
CA ALA A 237 -10.47 -13.77 8.28
C ALA A 237 -10.70 -12.38 7.67
N PHE A 238 -11.08 -12.38 6.41
CA PHE A 238 -11.50 -11.19 5.71
C PHE A 238 -13.01 -10.99 5.90
N HIS A 239 -13.43 -9.85 6.47
CA HIS A 239 -14.83 -9.46 6.56
C HIS A 239 -15.13 -8.45 5.43
N PRO A 240 -15.87 -8.83 4.37
CA PRO A 240 -16.17 -7.96 3.24
C PRO A 240 -16.88 -6.65 3.61
N SER A 241 -17.58 -6.63 4.76
CA SER A 241 -18.28 -5.45 5.27
C SER A 241 -17.37 -4.35 5.84
N ARG A 242 -16.05 -4.56 5.86
CA ARG A 242 -15.05 -3.59 6.37
C ARG A 242 -14.29 -2.86 5.25
N ILE A 243 -14.70 -3.08 3.98
CA ILE A 243 -14.14 -2.41 2.79
C ILE A 243 -15.04 -1.27 2.37
#